data_a954c7fc6d4cdbac947b9541e7152f69
#
_entry.id   a954c7fc6d4cdbac947b9541e7152f69
#
_cell.length_a   1.000
_cell.length_b   1.000
_cell.length_c   1.000
_cell.angle_alpha   90.00
_cell.angle_beta   90.00
_cell.angle_gamma   90.00
#
_symmetry.space_group_name_H-M   'P 1'
#
loop_
_entity.id
_entity.type
_entity.pdbx_description
1 polymer ?
#
loop_
_entity_poly.entity_id
_entity_poly.type
_entity_poly.pdbx_seq_one_letter_code
_entity_poly.pdbx_strand_id
1 'polypeptide(L)'
;MAISSTGVGSGLDVNSIVTQLMALEQRPLTLLQTKATTIQTTISAFGSLKSQLSNLDTVATRLGDPANWNPLSTSSTDSATVSASASATASAGSYAVEVTQLAQAQALSSGTFASSSTVVGTGQLVLELGTTAAGVFTPRTGILPKLITIDSSNQTLGGIRDAINASGAGVTASIVTSGGASRLVLRSPTGADSSMRLTATDADGNSTDTTGLSALAWDPAASVGAGRNMNQTQGALDANYSLNGLQLTSATNSPADVVNGLTLKFSKLTTVPVEVGISIDNAGLRKNINDFVTAYNGVNTLMKSQTAADPTGGNNGPLQGDFTARSLLGALSDTLHGTVSGLGTAASLNSVGIELQRDGSLLVNDTRLTPLLATPDKLAKLFSQPQSGSDVSSRGIGVRFKQWTDALTSDTGIIASRTQGLAASITSNNKSQDAVQTKLTATEARLRKQYQTLDTQMSNLNAQLAQLKSSLGLT
;
A
#
# COMPACT_ATOMS: atom_id res chain seq x y z
N MET A 1 9.59 -40.26 -56.11
CA MET A 1 9.81 -40.83 -54.78
C MET A 1 8.73 -41.88 -54.55
N ALA A 2 9.07 -43.16 -54.50
CA ALA A 2 8.13 -44.22 -54.19
C ALA A 2 7.71 -44.11 -52.72
N ILE A 3 6.44 -43.89 -52.41
CA ILE A 3 5.92 -43.98 -51.06
C ILE A 3 5.86 -45.47 -50.71
N SER A 4 6.91 -45.97 -50.09
CA SER A 4 6.94 -47.30 -49.50
C SER A 4 6.10 -47.26 -48.23
N SER A 5 4.84 -47.70 -48.26
CA SER A 5 4.06 -47.89 -47.03
C SER A 5 4.62 -49.12 -46.32
N THR A 6 5.31 -48.89 -45.22
CA THR A 6 5.88 -49.90 -44.33
C THR A 6 4.78 -50.85 -43.84
N GLY A 7 4.99 -52.19 -44.01
CA GLY A 7 4.06 -53.22 -43.54
C GLY A 7 3.17 -53.87 -44.63
N VAL A 8 3.16 -53.35 -45.86
CA VAL A 8 2.30 -53.90 -46.92
C VAL A 8 2.84 -55.22 -47.53
N GLY A 9 4.16 -55.44 -47.38
CA GLY A 9 4.84 -56.63 -48.01
C GLY A 9 4.98 -57.84 -47.07
N SER A 10 5.11 -57.59 -45.76
CA SER A 10 5.38 -58.60 -44.70
C SER A 10 4.16 -58.92 -43.83
N GLY A 11 3.16 -58.04 -43.80
CA GLY A 11 2.02 -58.10 -42.83
C GLY A 11 2.39 -57.65 -41.42
N LEU A 12 3.60 -57.09 -41.18
CA LEU A 12 4.05 -56.61 -39.89
C LEU A 12 3.70 -55.14 -39.72
N ASP A 13 2.88 -54.80 -38.71
CA ASP A 13 2.65 -53.39 -38.34
C ASP A 13 3.85 -52.81 -37.59
N VAL A 14 4.85 -52.39 -38.37
CA VAL A 14 6.10 -51.82 -37.88
C VAL A 14 5.84 -50.58 -37.03
N ASN A 15 4.83 -49.77 -37.36
CA ASN A 15 4.51 -48.56 -36.61
C ASN A 15 3.99 -48.87 -35.20
N SER A 16 3.09 -49.87 -35.10
CA SER A 16 2.58 -50.30 -33.79
C SER A 16 3.67 -50.89 -32.92
N ILE A 17 4.55 -51.75 -33.50
CA ILE A 17 5.65 -52.39 -32.78
C ILE A 17 6.65 -51.32 -32.24
N VAL A 18 7.09 -50.38 -33.10
CA VAL A 18 8.00 -49.32 -32.68
C VAL A 18 7.36 -48.44 -31.64
N THR A 19 6.09 -48.08 -31.76
CA THR A 19 5.35 -47.27 -30.78
C THR A 19 5.30 -47.96 -29.42
N GLN A 20 5.00 -49.25 -29.35
CA GLN A 20 4.96 -50.02 -28.12
C GLN A 20 6.34 -50.15 -27.45
N LEU A 21 7.39 -50.35 -28.23
CA LEU A 21 8.74 -50.38 -27.72
C LEU A 21 9.21 -49.00 -27.19
N MET A 22 8.87 -47.94 -27.93
CA MET A 22 9.17 -46.57 -27.51
C MET A 22 8.41 -46.16 -26.24
N ALA A 23 7.20 -46.67 -26.01
CA ALA A 23 6.45 -46.43 -24.78
C ALA A 23 7.17 -46.97 -23.52
N LEU A 24 7.89 -48.08 -23.62
CA LEU A 24 8.73 -48.62 -22.58
C LEU A 24 9.98 -47.74 -22.37
N GLU A 25 10.65 -47.33 -23.44
CA GLU A 25 11.84 -46.50 -23.43
C GLU A 25 11.56 -45.07 -22.92
N GLN A 26 10.31 -44.59 -22.98
CA GLN A 26 9.88 -43.27 -22.47
C GLN A 26 9.73 -43.22 -20.95
N ARG A 27 9.64 -44.35 -20.23
CA ARG A 27 9.46 -44.37 -18.77
C ARG A 27 10.49 -43.49 -18.00
N PRO A 28 11.82 -43.50 -18.30
CA PRO A 28 12.76 -42.64 -17.63
C PRO A 28 12.46 -41.14 -17.81
N LEU A 29 11.97 -40.74 -19.02
CA LEU A 29 11.58 -39.37 -19.28
C LEU A 29 10.39 -38.95 -18.41
N THR A 30 9.36 -39.80 -18.33
CA THR A 30 8.18 -39.56 -17.47
C THR A 30 8.58 -39.42 -16.01
N LEU A 31 9.49 -40.26 -15.51
CA LEU A 31 9.99 -40.14 -14.13
C LEU A 31 10.73 -38.82 -13.88
N LEU A 32 11.55 -38.36 -14.85
CA LEU A 32 12.21 -37.08 -14.75
C LEU A 32 11.23 -35.90 -14.80
N GLN A 33 10.20 -35.98 -15.62
CA GLN A 33 9.13 -34.99 -15.69
C GLN A 33 8.33 -34.92 -14.37
N THR A 34 7.95 -36.07 -13.83
CA THR A 34 7.28 -36.14 -12.50
C THR A 34 8.17 -35.54 -11.43
N LYS A 35 9.47 -35.83 -11.42
CA LYS A 35 10.44 -35.26 -10.47
C LYS A 35 10.54 -33.73 -10.63
N ALA A 36 10.55 -33.21 -11.88
CA ALA A 36 10.55 -31.76 -12.12
C ALA A 36 9.30 -31.09 -11.55
N THR A 37 8.12 -31.69 -11.79
CA THR A 37 6.86 -31.19 -11.23
C THR A 37 6.88 -31.17 -9.69
N THR A 38 7.37 -32.25 -9.07
CA THR A 38 7.50 -32.32 -7.61
C THR A 38 8.42 -31.22 -7.07
N ILE A 39 9.59 -31.01 -7.70
CA ILE A 39 10.50 -29.94 -7.27
C ILE A 39 9.84 -28.56 -7.45
N GLN A 40 9.16 -28.33 -8.57
CA GLN A 40 8.46 -27.06 -8.82
C GLN A 40 7.36 -26.79 -7.79
N THR A 41 6.59 -27.82 -7.41
CA THR A 41 5.57 -27.73 -6.35
C THR A 41 6.21 -27.42 -5.01
N THR A 42 7.36 -28.02 -4.70
CA THR A 42 8.14 -27.74 -3.49
C THR A 42 8.63 -26.27 -3.46
N ILE A 43 9.15 -25.75 -4.59
CA ILE A 43 9.54 -24.33 -4.70
C ILE A 43 8.35 -23.42 -4.45
N SER A 44 7.20 -23.71 -5.06
CA SER A 44 5.97 -22.93 -4.89
C SER A 44 5.48 -22.95 -3.43
N ALA A 45 5.59 -24.08 -2.75
CA ALA A 45 5.26 -24.21 -1.33
C ALA A 45 6.17 -23.34 -0.44
N PHE A 46 7.48 -23.30 -0.70
CA PHE A 46 8.39 -22.36 -0.03
C PHE A 46 8.10 -20.91 -0.36
N GLY A 47 7.67 -20.61 -1.58
CA GLY A 47 7.22 -19.26 -1.97
C GLY A 47 6.00 -18.82 -1.16
N SER A 48 5.00 -19.68 -1.03
CA SER A 48 3.82 -19.44 -0.20
C SER A 48 4.18 -19.25 1.28
N LEU A 49 5.11 -20.07 1.79
CA LEU A 49 5.62 -19.94 3.14
C LEU A 49 6.35 -18.62 3.37
N LYS A 50 7.22 -18.21 2.44
CA LYS A 50 7.90 -16.91 2.51
C LYS A 50 6.90 -15.76 2.58
N SER A 51 5.82 -15.82 1.80
CA SER A 51 4.76 -14.80 1.82
C SER A 51 4.05 -14.73 3.17
N GLN A 52 3.69 -15.87 3.78
CA GLN A 52 3.06 -15.91 5.09
C GLN A 52 4.00 -15.45 6.21
N LEU A 53 5.28 -15.79 6.13
CA LEU A 53 6.29 -15.30 7.07
C LEU A 53 6.51 -13.80 6.95
N SER A 54 6.48 -13.23 5.74
CA SER A 54 6.54 -11.79 5.53
C SER A 54 5.33 -11.05 6.11
N ASN A 55 4.14 -11.65 6.04
CA ASN A 55 2.96 -11.11 6.73
C ASN A 55 3.14 -11.14 8.25
N LEU A 56 3.62 -12.26 8.81
CA LEU A 56 3.93 -12.38 10.24
C LEU A 56 5.01 -11.38 10.67
N ASP A 57 6.04 -11.16 9.83
CA ASP A 57 7.07 -10.15 10.06
C ASP A 57 6.50 -8.75 10.20
N THR A 58 5.60 -8.37 9.28
CA THR A 58 4.95 -7.05 9.30
C THR A 58 4.21 -6.80 10.61
N VAL A 59 3.43 -7.77 11.07
CA VAL A 59 2.67 -7.61 12.32
C VAL A 59 3.56 -7.74 13.56
N ALA A 60 4.58 -8.58 13.52
CA ALA A 60 5.56 -8.70 14.60
C ALA A 60 6.39 -7.42 14.76
N THR A 61 6.80 -6.79 13.65
CA THR A 61 7.47 -5.49 13.63
C THR A 61 6.60 -4.42 14.28
N ARG A 62 5.30 -4.38 13.95
CA ARG A 62 4.36 -3.42 14.57
C ARG A 62 4.26 -3.62 16.08
N LEU A 63 4.13 -4.85 16.56
CA LEU A 63 4.07 -5.17 17.99
C LEU A 63 5.41 -5.01 18.70
N GLY A 64 6.52 -5.18 17.98
CA GLY A 64 7.88 -5.00 18.49
C GLY A 64 8.33 -3.56 18.62
N ASP A 65 7.56 -2.60 18.10
CA ASP A 65 7.85 -1.17 18.20
C ASP A 65 7.13 -0.56 19.41
N PRO A 66 7.88 -0.05 20.41
CA PRO A 66 7.30 0.58 21.60
C PRO A 66 6.35 1.76 21.29
N ALA A 67 6.59 2.48 20.20
CA ALA A 67 5.77 3.63 19.80
C ALA A 67 4.30 3.24 19.48
N ASN A 68 4.05 2.00 19.12
CA ASN A 68 2.71 1.52 18.76
C ASN A 68 1.87 1.06 19.97
N TRP A 69 2.39 1.18 21.18
CA TRP A 69 1.70 0.69 22.37
C TRP A 69 0.97 1.79 23.18
N ASN A 70 1.10 3.05 22.77
CA ASN A 70 0.31 4.13 23.33
C ASN A 70 -0.46 4.88 22.21
N PRO A 71 -1.22 4.19 21.35
CA PRO A 71 -2.03 4.86 20.36
C PRO A 71 -3.16 5.58 21.06
N LEU A 72 -3.43 6.81 20.62
CA LEU A 72 -4.54 7.60 21.10
C LEU A 72 -5.65 7.64 20.08
N SER A 73 -6.86 7.53 20.54
CA SER A 73 -8.08 7.76 19.77
C SER A 73 -8.80 9.01 20.29
N THR A 74 -9.47 9.69 19.38
CA THR A 74 -10.30 10.82 19.71
C THR A 74 -11.77 10.46 19.51
N SER A 75 -12.62 10.93 20.40
CA SER A 75 -14.07 10.86 20.28
C SER A 75 -14.66 12.26 20.26
N SER A 76 -15.81 12.43 19.64
CA SER A 76 -16.57 13.67 19.65
C SER A 76 -18.04 13.36 19.77
N THR A 77 -18.77 14.11 20.62
CA THR A 77 -20.23 13.96 20.76
C THR A 77 -20.98 14.45 19.52
N ASP A 78 -20.35 15.30 18.70
CA ASP A 78 -20.83 15.72 17.38
C ASP A 78 -19.63 15.88 16.42
N SER A 79 -19.17 14.78 15.85
CA SER A 79 -18.06 14.74 14.90
C SER A 79 -18.34 15.43 13.55
N ALA A 80 -19.64 15.69 13.24
CA ALA A 80 -20.03 16.44 12.05
C ALA A 80 -19.81 17.95 12.22
N THR A 81 -19.76 18.44 13.46
CA THR A 81 -19.51 19.84 13.81
C THR A 81 -18.06 20.06 14.23
N VAL A 82 -17.58 19.29 15.20
CA VAL A 82 -16.20 19.34 15.69
C VAL A 82 -15.61 17.93 15.66
N SER A 83 -14.56 17.73 14.90
CA SER A 83 -13.75 16.51 14.95
C SER A 83 -12.35 16.82 15.48
N ALA A 84 -11.65 15.80 15.95
CA ALA A 84 -10.32 15.93 16.53
C ALA A 84 -9.38 14.82 16.06
N SER A 85 -8.09 15.09 16.13
CA SER A 85 -7.04 14.08 16.03
C SER A 85 -5.99 14.34 17.12
N ALA A 86 -5.43 13.26 17.66
CA ALA A 86 -4.40 13.30 18.69
C ALA A 86 -3.10 12.71 18.17
N SER A 87 -1.99 13.37 18.42
CA SER A 87 -0.64 12.83 18.22
C SER A 87 -0.21 11.99 19.43
N ALA A 88 0.88 11.25 19.30
CA ALA A 88 1.43 10.47 20.43
C ALA A 88 1.84 11.30 21.66
N THR A 89 1.96 12.62 21.51
CA THR A 89 2.31 13.55 22.60
C THR A 89 1.09 14.07 23.36
N ALA A 90 -0.14 13.80 22.86
CA ALA A 90 -1.36 14.24 23.52
C ALA A 90 -1.57 13.52 24.85
N SER A 91 -2.23 14.20 25.78
CA SER A 91 -2.64 13.60 27.04
C SER A 91 -4.10 13.19 26.99
N ALA A 92 -4.42 12.04 27.56
CA ALA A 92 -5.79 11.59 27.71
C ALA A 92 -6.60 12.60 28.56
N GLY A 93 -7.82 12.88 28.15
CA GLY A 93 -8.68 13.86 28.80
C GLY A 93 -9.95 14.14 28.00
N SER A 94 -10.84 14.98 28.55
CA SER A 94 -12.06 15.47 27.88
C SER A 94 -12.02 17.00 27.81
N TYR A 95 -12.45 17.54 26.68
CA TYR A 95 -12.43 18.95 26.36
C TYR A 95 -13.78 19.38 25.82
N ALA A 96 -14.42 20.38 26.47
CA ALA A 96 -15.63 21.01 25.98
C ALA A 96 -15.23 22.09 24.94
N VAL A 97 -15.72 21.98 23.73
CA VAL A 97 -15.42 22.86 22.59
C VAL A 97 -16.69 23.57 22.14
N GLU A 98 -16.67 24.91 22.11
CA GLU A 98 -17.73 25.71 21.50
C GLU A 98 -17.14 26.53 20.35
N VAL A 99 -17.75 26.49 19.18
CA VAL A 99 -17.34 27.25 17.99
C VAL A 99 -18.40 28.31 17.70
N THR A 100 -18.05 29.57 17.88
CA THR A 100 -18.95 30.71 17.67
C THR A 100 -18.79 31.36 16.32
N GLN A 101 -17.62 31.21 15.68
CA GLN A 101 -17.32 31.72 14.35
C GLN A 101 -16.34 30.79 13.65
N LEU A 102 -16.57 30.54 12.35
CA LEU A 102 -15.61 29.84 11.50
C LEU A 102 -14.62 30.82 10.86
N ALA A 103 -13.38 30.36 10.67
CA ALA A 103 -12.43 31.09 9.84
C ALA A 103 -12.91 31.15 8.41
N GLN A 104 -12.83 32.34 7.84
CA GLN A 104 -13.25 32.62 6.46
C GLN A 104 -12.13 33.24 5.64
N ALA A 105 -12.08 32.89 4.38
CA ALA A 105 -11.22 33.54 3.39
C ALA A 105 -11.89 34.83 2.87
N GLN A 106 -11.14 35.86 2.55
CA GLN A 106 -11.68 36.95 1.76
C GLN A 106 -11.93 36.49 0.33
N ALA A 107 -13.07 36.90 -0.21
CA ALA A 107 -13.39 36.72 -1.61
C ALA A 107 -13.73 38.07 -2.26
N LEU A 108 -13.03 38.38 -3.33
CA LEU A 108 -13.22 39.58 -4.15
C LEU A 108 -13.65 39.17 -5.54
N SER A 109 -14.57 39.92 -6.14
CA SER A 109 -15.04 39.73 -7.53
C SER A 109 -14.90 41.00 -8.31
N SER A 110 -14.31 40.93 -9.53
CA SER A 110 -14.25 42.04 -10.44
C SER A 110 -15.61 42.43 -11.02
N GLY A 111 -15.67 43.50 -11.71
CA GLY A 111 -16.70 43.81 -12.71
C GLY A 111 -16.79 42.72 -13.79
N THR A 112 -17.76 42.85 -14.69
CA THR A 112 -17.98 41.92 -15.80
C THR A 112 -17.09 42.23 -17.00
N PHE A 113 -16.53 41.17 -17.58
CA PHE A 113 -15.82 41.20 -18.87
C PHE A 113 -16.55 40.27 -19.85
N ALA A 114 -16.39 40.51 -21.15
CA ALA A 114 -17.07 39.68 -22.15
C ALA A 114 -16.61 38.22 -22.17
N SER A 115 -15.32 37.98 -21.91
CA SER A 115 -14.74 36.62 -21.85
C SER A 115 -13.42 36.63 -21.11
N SER A 116 -12.84 35.43 -20.87
CA SER A 116 -11.48 35.30 -20.34
C SER A 116 -10.38 35.83 -21.25
N SER A 117 -10.64 35.96 -22.55
CA SER A 117 -9.70 36.53 -23.54
C SER A 117 -9.84 38.05 -23.69
N THR A 118 -10.76 38.69 -22.95
CA THR A 118 -10.87 40.16 -22.98
C THR A 118 -9.59 40.77 -22.46
N VAL A 119 -9.02 41.69 -23.26
CA VAL A 119 -7.88 42.55 -22.86
C VAL A 119 -8.33 43.50 -21.76
N VAL A 120 -7.64 43.48 -20.63
CA VAL A 120 -7.91 44.38 -19.48
C VAL A 120 -6.99 45.59 -19.53
N GLY A 121 -5.68 45.37 -19.61
CA GLY A 121 -4.69 46.45 -19.65
C GLY A 121 -3.30 45.96 -19.33
N THR A 122 -2.30 46.83 -19.41
CA THR A 122 -0.91 46.56 -19.06
C THR A 122 -0.44 47.45 -17.92
N GLY A 123 0.58 47.04 -17.18
CA GLY A 123 1.12 47.78 -16.03
C GLY A 123 1.59 46.85 -14.92
N GLN A 124 1.35 47.21 -13.68
CA GLN A 124 1.74 46.40 -12.50
C GLN A 124 0.60 46.28 -11.52
N LEU A 125 0.44 45.06 -10.92
CA LEU A 125 -0.41 44.83 -9.78
C LEU A 125 0.46 44.53 -8.55
N VAL A 126 0.16 45.16 -7.42
CA VAL A 126 0.80 44.88 -6.11
C VAL A 126 -0.24 44.24 -5.22
N LEU A 127 0.00 42.98 -4.85
CA LEU A 127 -0.87 42.21 -3.99
C LEU A 127 -0.24 42.06 -2.61
N GLU A 128 -0.99 42.44 -1.59
CA GLU A 128 -0.61 42.36 -0.19
C GLU A 128 -1.67 41.63 0.61
N LEU A 129 -1.22 40.91 1.64
CA LEU A 129 -2.09 40.33 2.68
C LEU A 129 -1.89 41.06 4.00
N GLY A 130 -2.95 41.19 4.75
CA GLY A 130 -2.92 41.86 6.03
C GLY A 130 -4.29 41.83 6.74
N THR A 131 -4.45 42.69 7.74
CA THR A 131 -5.72 42.87 8.44
C THR A 131 -6.46 44.10 7.91
N THR A 132 -7.80 44.03 7.89
CA THR A 132 -8.64 45.21 7.61
C THR A 132 -9.57 45.45 8.80
N ALA A 133 -9.43 46.58 9.44
CA ALA A 133 -10.27 47.00 10.55
C ALA A 133 -10.81 48.42 10.30
N ALA A 134 -12.10 48.64 10.39
CA ALA A 134 -12.76 49.93 10.13
C ALA A 134 -12.32 50.60 8.81
N GLY A 135 -12.08 49.83 7.76
CA GLY A 135 -11.62 50.34 6.44
C GLY A 135 -10.13 50.61 6.36
N VAL A 136 -9.37 50.47 7.41
CA VAL A 136 -7.91 50.62 7.43
C VAL A 136 -7.24 49.28 7.17
N PHE A 137 -6.38 49.22 6.16
CA PHE A 137 -5.56 48.04 5.88
C PHE A 137 -4.20 48.14 6.56
N THR A 138 -3.84 47.10 7.29
CA THR A 138 -2.51 46.96 7.91
C THR A 138 -1.82 45.75 7.31
N PRO A 139 -0.68 45.91 6.57
CA PRO A 139 0.05 44.80 5.97
C PRO A 139 0.53 43.79 7.01
N ARG A 140 0.53 42.51 6.65
CA ARG A 140 1.02 41.43 7.50
C ARG A 140 2.53 41.55 7.70
N THR A 141 2.97 41.54 8.95
CA THR A 141 4.39 41.67 9.30
C THR A 141 5.20 40.48 8.74
N GLY A 142 6.34 40.81 8.14
CA GLY A 142 7.27 39.79 7.60
C GLY A 142 6.87 39.18 6.25
N ILE A 143 5.78 39.60 5.64
CA ILE A 143 5.38 39.22 4.28
C ILE A 143 5.58 40.43 3.37
N LEU A 144 6.40 40.27 2.34
CA LEU A 144 6.63 41.32 1.35
C LEU A 144 5.48 41.36 0.31
N PRO A 145 5.09 42.57 -0.15
CA PRO A 145 4.17 42.72 -1.26
C PRO A 145 4.62 41.94 -2.49
N LYS A 146 3.67 41.32 -3.20
CA LYS A 146 3.95 40.64 -4.47
C LYS A 146 3.69 41.57 -5.63
N LEU A 147 4.73 41.89 -6.38
CA LEU A 147 4.66 42.66 -7.59
C LEU A 147 4.39 41.70 -8.77
N ILE A 148 3.34 41.98 -9.53
CA ILE A 148 2.89 41.17 -10.67
C ILE A 148 2.90 42.09 -11.90
N THR A 149 3.81 41.83 -12.82
CA THR A 149 3.91 42.60 -14.07
C THR A 149 2.92 42.07 -15.11
N ILE A 150 2.14 42.96 -15.67
CA ILE A 150 1.18 42.65 -16.73
C ILE A 150 1.64 43.40 -18.00
N ASP A 151 1.99 42.64 -19.03
CA ASP A 151 2.45 43.10 -20.30
C ASP A 151 1.59 42.56 -21.47
N SER A 152 2.01 42.79 -22.70
CA SER A 152 1.26 42.32 -23.87
C SER A 152 1.09 40.80 -23.99
N SER A 153 1.88 40.01 -23.27
CA SER A 153 1.80 38.56 -23.30
C SER A 153 0.73 37.97 -22.34
N ASN A 154 0.35 38.72 -21.28
CA ASN A 154 -0.58 38.28 -20.25
C ASN A 154 -1.69 39.29 -19.87
N GLN A 155 -1.92 40.32 -20.72
CA GLN A 155 -2.87 41.42 -20.50
C GLN A 155 -4.36 41.04 -20.55
N THR A 156 -4.68 39.79 -20.90
CA THR A 156 -6.07 39.31 -20.90
C THR A 156 -6.51 38.91 -19.47
N LEU A 157 -7.83 38.88 -19.25
CA LEU A 157 -8.37 38.43 -17.95
C LEU A 157 -7.82 37.07 -17.56
N GLY A 158 -7.66 36.14 -18.53
CA GLY A 158 -7.05 34.83 -18.31
C GLY A 158 -5.56 34.89 -17.95
N GLY A 159 -4.82 35.75 -18.70
CA GLY A 159 -3.38 35.97 -18.43
C GLY A 159 -3.13 36.59 -17.05
N ILE A 160 -3.97 37.56 -16.64
CA ILE A 160 -3.90 38.17 -15.30
C ILE A 160 -4.20 37.12 -14.19
N ARG A 161 -5.23 36.27 -14.38
CA ARG A 161 -5.50 35.14 -13.46
C ARG A 161 -4.25 34.26 -13.30
N ASP A 162 -3.62 33.88 -14.39
CA ASP A 162 -2.45 33.01 -14.37
C ASP A 162 -1.24 33.70 -13.74
N ALA A 163 -1.03 35.00 -14.01
CA ALA A 163 0.03 35.79 -13.38
C ALA A 163 -0.16 35.92 -11.86
N ILE A 164 -1.39 36.14 -11.39
CA ILE A 164 -1.70 36.17 -9.94
C ILE A 164 -1.42 34.81 -9.31
N ASN A 165 -1.88 33.73 -9.92
CA ASN A 165 -1.66 32.38 -9.39
C ASN A 165 -0.16 32.00 -9.38
N ALA A 166 0.61 32.45 -10.34
CA ALA A 166 2.06 32.21 -10.41
C ALA A 166 2.87 33.10 -9.45
N SER A 167 2.29 34.15 -8.88
CA SER A 167 3.01 35.12 -8.04
C SER A 167 3.49 34.59 -6.69
N GLY A 168 2.93 33.47 -6.22
CA GLY A 168 3.19 32.92 -4.89
C GLY A 168 2.68 33.80 -3.75
N ALA A 169 1.66 34.64 -4.00
CA ALA A 169 1.04 35.52 -3.01
C ALA A 169 0.13 34.77 -1.98
N GLY A 170 -0.09 33.47 -2.18
CA GLY A 170 -1.04 32.71 -1.37
C GLY A 170 -2.51 32.96 -1.71
N VAL A 171 -2.78 33.80 -2.70
CA VAL A 171 -4.13 34.10 -3.22
C VAL A 171 -4.39 33.25 -4.45
N THR A 172 -5.59 32.70 -4.53
CA THR A 172 -6.05 31.95 -5.71
C THR A 172 -6.95 32.83 -6.55
N ALA A 173 -6.61 32.98 -7.84
CA ALA A 173 -7.41 33.67 -8.83
C ALA A 173 -8.16 32.66 -9.71
N SER A 174 -9.43 32.90 -9.98
CA SER A 174 -10.27 32.09 -10.88
C SER A 174 -11.17 32.96 -11.71
N ILE A 175 -11.65 32.45 -12.85
CA ILE A 175 -12.63 33.16 -13.69
C ILE A 175 -13.94 32.41 -13.60
N VAL A 176 -14.98 33.12 -13.21
CA VAL A 176 -16.35 32.60 -13.15
C VAL A 176 -17.13 33.20 -14.32
N THR A 177 -17.70 32.34 -15.15
CA THR A 177 -18.51 32.78 -16.33
C THR A 177 -19.98 32.40 -16.02
N SER A 178 -20.83 33.39 -16.15
CA SER A 178 -22.29 33.25 -15.97
C SER A 178 -23.04 34.23 -16.89
N GLY A 179 -24.08 33.78 -17.57
CA GLY A 179 -24.89 34.64 -18.45
C GLY A 179 -24.10 35.27 -19.62
N GLY A 180 -23.03 34.60 -20.09
CA GLY A 180 -22.18 35.12 -21.18
C GLY A 180 -21.16 36.17 -20.73
N ALA A 181 -21.05 36.49 -19.44
CA ALA A 181 -20.08 37.41 -18.87
C ALA A 181 -19.11 36.69 -17.94
N SER A 182 -17.83 37.10 -17.95
CA SER A 182 -16.76 36.55 -17.11
C SER A 182 -16.36 37.56 -16.04
N ARG A 183 -16.01 37.04 -14.84
CA ARG A 183 -15.50 37.83 -13.70
C ARG A 183 -14.24 37.18 -13.17
N LEU A 184 -13.26 37.98 -12.80
CA LEU A 184 -12.13 37.53 -12.00
C LEU A 184 -12.55 37.46 -10.54
N VAL A 185 -12.37 36.30 -9.93
CA VAL A 185 -12.59 36.06 -8.48
C VAL A 185 -11.26 35.77 -7.83
N LEU A 186 -10.93 36.53 -6.79
CA LEU A 186 -9.76 36.31 -5.95
C LEU A 186 -10.20 35.75 -4.61
N ARG A 187 -9.47 34.76 -4.12
CA ARG A 187 -9.69 34.16 -2.80
C ARG A 187 -8.38 34.10 -2.03
N SER A 188 -8.37 34.67 -0.86
CA SER A 188 -7.24 34.58 0.10
C SER A 188 -7.25 33.25 0.87
N PRO A 189 -6.20 32.91 1.65
CA PRO A 189 -6.29 31.98 2.75
C PRO A 189 -7.36 32.42 3.77
N THR A 190 -7.76 31.52 4.67
CA THR A 190 -8.62 31.88 5.81
C THR A 190 -7.85 32.68 6.83
N GLY A 191 -8.56 33.39 7.70
CA GLY A 191 -7.99 34.16 8.81
C GLY A 191 -8.06 35.66 8.60
N ALA A 192 -8.27 36.42 9.67
CA ALA A 192 -8.44 37.87 9.64
C ALA A 192 -7.22 38.60 9.05
N ASP A 193 -6.03 38.05 9.19
CA ASP A 193 -4.77 38.59 8.66
C ASP A 193 -4.52 38.25 7.18
N SER A 194 -5.49 37.62 6.53
CA SER A 194 -5.48 37.27 5.12
C SER A 194 -6.40 38.17 4.28
N SER A 195 -6.82 39.33 4.78
CA SER A 195 -7.45 40.38 3.97
C SER A 195 -6.50 40.84 2.86
N MET A 196 -7.02 41.05 1.68
CA MET A 196 -6.25 41.46 0.52
C MET A 196 -6.27 42.98 0.34
N ARG A 197 -5.14 43.57 -0.09
CA ARG A 197 -5.07 44.84 -0.79
C ARG A 197 -4.43 44.59 -2.16
N LEU A 198 -5.08 45.01 -3.22
CA LEU A 198 -4.59 44.92 -4.58
C LEU A 198 -4.57 46.34 -5.19
N THR A 199 -3.39 46.90 -5.37
CA THR A 199 -3.22 48.19 -6.03
C THR A 199 -2.71 47.99 -7.45
N ALA A 200 -3.11 48.85 -8.36
CA ALA A 200 -2.68 48.85 -9.77
C ALA A 200 -1.81 50.07 -10.03
N THR A 201 -0.79 49.90 -10.91
CA THR A 201 -0.16 50.99 -11.62
C THR A 201 -0.52 50.76 -13.10
N ASP A 202 -1.46 51.54 -13.60
CA ASP A 202 -2.02 51.34 -14.93
C ASP A 202 -1.21 52.12 -15.99
N ALA A 203 -1.04 51.53 -17.18
CA ALA A 203 -0.30 52.15 -18.27
C ALA A 203 -1.03 53.32 -18.93
N ASP A 204 -2.34 53.48 -18.64
CA ASP A 204 -3.13 54.64 -19.13
C ASP A 204 -2.89 55.92 -18.29
N GLY A 205 -2.14 55.81 -17.19
CA GLY A 205 -1.76 56.92 -16.29
C GLY A 205 -2.76 57.17 -15.16
N ASN A 206 -3.87 56.41 -15.06
CA ASN A 206 -4.81 56.54 -13.96
C ASN A 206 -4.90 55.20 -13.20
N SER A 207 -4.32 55.13 -12.04
CA SER A 207 -4.17 53.89 -11.24
C SER A 207 -5.35 53.63 -10.32
N THR A 208 -6.42 54.41 -10.33
CA THR A 208 -7.53 54.31 -9.40
C THR A 208 -8.91 54.25 -10.01
N ASP A 209 -9.06 54.54 -11.31
CA ASP A 209 -10.34 54.54 -12.02
C ASP A 209 -10.88 53.10 -12.23
N THR A 210 -11.98 52.96 -12.98
CA THR A 210 -12.67 51.69 -13.22
C THR A 210 -12.35 51.06 -14.58
N THR A 211 -11.29 51.55 -15.27
CA THR A 211 -10.85 51.05 -16.57
C THR A 211 -9.47 50.40 -16.46
N GLY A 212 -8.99 49.73 -17.52
CA GLY A 212 -7.68 49.12 -17.52
C GLY A 212 -7.43 48.13 -16.35
N LEU A 213 -6.19 48.08 -15.88
CA LEU A 213 -5.81 47.26 -14.72
C LEU A 213 -6.39 47.78 -13.42
N SER A 214 -6.60 49.07 -13.29
CA SER A 214 -7.19 49.69 -12.10
C SER A 214 -8.65 49.23 -11.86
N ALA A 215 -9.35 48.69 -12.85
CA ALA A 215 -10.63 48.00 -12.66
C ALA A 215 -10.56 46.79 -11.74
N LEU A 216 -9.37 46.23 -11.53
CA LEU A 216 -9.10 45.11 -10.62
C LEU A 216 -8.55 45.56 -9.27
N ALA A 217 -8.41 46.86 -9.02
CA ALA A 217 -7.90 47.39 -7.75
C ALA A 217 -8.89 47.15 -6.60
N TRP A 218 -8.33 46.89 -5.43
CA TRP A 218 -9.03 46.75 -4.16
C TRP A 218 -8.18 47.30 -3.02
N ASP A 219 -8.47 48.53 -2.63
CA ASP A 219 -7.96 49.08 -1.39
C ASP A 219 -9.15 49.36 -0.44
N PRO A 220 -9.22 48.70 0.74
CA PRO A 220 -10.31 48.88 1.69
C PRO A 220 -10.49 50.34 2.17
N ALA A 221 -9.40 51.14 2.15
CA ALA A 221 -9.42 52.52 2.57
C ALA A 221 -9.89 53.47 1.46
N ALA A 222 -9.87 53.05 0.19
CA ALA A 222 -10.24 53.86 -0.93
C ALA A 222 -11.76 53.98 -1.12
N SER A 223 -12.21 54.97 -1.85
CA SER A 223 -13.63 55.13 -2.23
C SER A 223 -14.00 54.17 -3.38
N VAL A 224 -15.27 53.74 -3.39
CA VAL A 224 -15.79 52.93 -4.49
C VAL A 224 -15.64 53.67 -5.81
N GLY A 225 -15.07 53.00 -6.81
CA GLY A 225 -14.79 53.61 -8.12
C GLY A 225 -13.52 54.44 -8.18
N ALA A 226 -12.76 54.53 -7.09
CA ALA A 226 -11.49 55.24 -6.99
C ALA A 226 -10.47 54.42 -6.17
N GLY A 227 -10.10 53.24 -6.69
CA GLY A 227 -9.17 52.30 -6.07
C GLY A 227 -9.84 51.16 -5.27
N ARG A 228 -11.16 51.21 -5.04
CA ARG A 228 -11.97 50.12 -4.54
C ARG A 228 -12.97 49.71 -5.62
N ASN A 229 -12.47 48.99 -6.64
CA ASN A 229 -13.20 48.71 -7.88
C ASN A 229 -13.70 47.28 -7.98
N MET A 230 -13.11 46.38 -7.21
CA MET A 230 -13.69 45.03 -7.00
C MET A 230 -14.79 45.06 -5.94
N ASN A 231 -15.60 44.01 -5.90
CA ASN A 231 -16.63 43.79 -4.90
C ASN A 231 -16.20 42.72 -3.94
N GLN A 232 -16.26 43.01 -2.64
CA GLN A 232 -16.03 42.00 -1.60
C GLN A 232 -17.31 41.18 -1.38
N THR A 233 -17.26 39.89 -1.70
CA THR A 233 -18.38 38.95 -1.49
C THR A 233 -18.29 38.24 -0.14
N GLN A 234 -17.09 38.15 0.42
CA GLN A 234 -16.82 37.55 1.73
C GLN A 234 -15.62 38.25 2.40
N GLY A 235 -15.72 38.53 3.70
CA GLY A 235 -14.60 39.07 4.51
C GLY A 235 -13.70 37.98 5.04
N ALA A 236 -12.43 38.29 5.26
CA ALA A 236 -11.51 37.45 5.98
C ALA A 236 -11.82 37.47 7.49
N LEU A 237 -11.95 36.31 8.11
CA LEU A 237 -12.28 36.15 9.54
C LEU A 237 -11.47 35.02 10.14
N ASP A 238 -11.09 35.17 11.42
CA ASP A 238 -10.60 34.07 12.23
C ASP A 238 -11.74 33.18 12.72
N ALA A 239 -11.43 31.93 13.02
CA ALA A 239 -12.30 31.11 13.84
C ALA A 239 -12.23 31.61 15.29
N ASN A 240 -13.42 31.76 15.92
CA ASN A 240 -13.53 32.02 17.35
C ASN A 240 -14.15 30.79 18.00
N TYR A 241 -13.49 30.29 19.01
CA TYR A 241 -13.94 29.10 19.74
C TYR A 241 -13.53 29.16 21.21
N SER A 242 -14.15 28.34 22.03
CA SER A 242 -13.70 28.15 23.40
C SER A 242 -13.29 26.71 23.65
N LEU A 243 -12.30 26.51 24.52
CA LEU A 243 -11.87 25.21 25.02
C LEU A 243 -11.98 25.25 26.57
N ASN A 244 -12.87 24.43 27.13
CA ASN A 244 -13.16 24.43 28.56
C ASN A 244 -13.48 25.86 29.09
N GLY A 245 -14.15 26.69 28.29
CA GLY A 245 -14.50 28.08 28.61
C GLY A 245 -13.41 29.10 28.30
N LEU A 246 -12.17 28.68 27.96
CA LEU A 246 -11.10 29.61 27.55
C LEU A 246 -11.33 30.03 26.10
N GLN A 247 -11.49 31.33 25.86
CA GLN A 247 -11.68 31.89 24.51
C GLN A 247 -10.36 31.87 23.73
N LEU A 248 -10.42 31.36 22.53
CA LEU A 248 -9.28 31.18 21.62
C LEU A 248 -9.66 31.61 20.21
N THR A 249 -8.68 31.97 19.42
CA THR A 249 -8.85 32.32 18.00
C THR A 249 -7.88 31.50 17.13
N SER A 250 -8.26 31.27 15.87
CA SER A 250 -7.39 30.61 14.90
C SER A 250 -7.63 31.14 13.50
N ALA A 251 -6.56 31.39 12.76
CA ALA A 251 -6.66 31.77 11.36
C ALA A 251 -7.26 30.67 10.46
N THR A 252 -7.37 29.43 10.97
CA THR A 252 -7.89 28.29 10.22
C THR A 252 -9.00 27.57 10.98
N ASN A 253 -9.83 26.82 10.26
CA ASN A 253 -10.82 25.92 10.86
C ASN A 253 -10.21 24.58 11.33
N SER A 254 -8.88 24.46 11.28
CA SER A 254 -8.16 23.29 11.77
C SER A 254 -6.98 23.72 12.65
N PRO A 255 -7.27 24.32 13.84
CA PRO A 255 -6.20 24.70 14.75
C PRO A 255 -5.44 23.46 15.23
N ALA A 256 -4.13 23.47 15.00
CA ALA A 256 -3.24 22.41 15.44
C ALA A 256 -2.63 22.77 16.80
N ASP A 257 -2.32 21.74 17.58
CA ASP A 257 -1.59 21.87 18.86
C ASP A 257 -2.26 22.81 19.88
N VAL A 258 -3.61 22.81 19.85
CA VAL A 258 -4.43 23.65 20.75
C VAL A 258 -4.17 23.32 22.22
N VAL A 259 -4.06 22.02 22.50
CA VAL A 259 -3.43 21.45 23.68
C VAL A 259 -2.37 20.50 23.14
N ASN A 260 -1.26 20.34 23.81
CA ASN A 260 -0.13 19.56 23.34
C ASN A 260 -0.55 18.28 22.60
N GLY A 261 -0.30 18.22 21.29
CA GLY A 261 -0.66 17.11 20.42
C GLY A 261 -2.13 17.00 19.99
N LEU A 262 -3.03 17.91 20.39
CA LEU A 262 -4.44 17.91 19.97
C LEU A 262 -4.65 18.87 18.80
N THR A 263 -5.16 18.36 17.69
CA THR A 263 -5.65 19.14 16.55
C THR A 263 -7.15 19.03 16.49
N LEU A 264 -7.84 20.18 16.46
CA LEU A 264 -9.29 20.25 16.26
C LEU A 264 -9.60 20.57 14.79
N LYS A 265 -10.78 20.19 14.34
CA LYS A 265 -11.31 20.59 13.04
C LYS A 265 -12.76 21.02 13.18
N PHE A 266 -13.04 22.26 12.81
CA PHE A 266 -14.36 22.87 12.84
C PHE A 266 -15.01 22.80 11.45
N SER A 267 -16.20 22.23 11.38
CA SER A 267 -16.98 22.15 10.14
C SER A 267 -18.24 23.03 10.19
N LYS A 268 -18.77 23.29 11.39
CA LYS A 268 -19.97 24.10 11.63
C LYS A 268 -19.84 24.86 12.95
N LEU A 269 -20.73 25.82 13.17
CA LEU A 269 -20.91 26.45 14.47
C LEU A 269 -21.58 25.46 15.44
N THR A 270 -21.22 25.51 16.70
CA THR A 270 -21.88 24.71 17.74
C THR A 270 -23.13 25.42 18.26
N THR A 271 -24.14 24.67 18.66
CA THR A 271 -25.31 25.17 19.36
C THR A 271 -25.25 24.87 20.86
N VAL A 272 -24.49 23.85 21.22
CA VAL A 272 -24.16 23.45 22.59
C VAL A 272 -22.67 23.02 22.58
N PRO A 273 -21.99 23.00 23.75
CA PRO A 273 -20.63 22.51 23.82
C PRO A 273 -20.52 21.08 23.29
N VAL A 274 -19.52 20.84 22.44
CA VAL A 274 -19.18 19.53 21.92
C VAL A 274 -18.04 18.94 22.76
N GLU A 275 -18.30 17.80 23.40
CA GLU A 275 -17.26 17.10 24.15
C GLU A 275 -16.34 16.33 23.22
N VAL A 276 -15.04 16.64 23.27
CA VAL A 276 -13.95 15.96 22.57
C VAL A 276 -13.15 15.18 23.59
N GLY A 277 -13.17 13.85 23.50
CA GLY A 277 -12.41 12.97 24.37
C GLY A 277 -11.12 12.49 23.69
N ILE A 278 -10.05 12.36 24.46
CA ILE A 278 -8.81 11.65 24.06
C ILE A 278 -8.63 10.48 25.01
N SER A 279 -8.50 9.29 24.48
CA SER A 279 -8.29 8.07 25.26
C SER A 279 -7.33 7.12 24.55
N ILE A 280 -6.85 6.11 25.27
CA ILE A 280 -6.07 5.03 24.64
C ILE A 280 -6.95 4.32 23.63
N ASP A 281 -6.41 4.05 22.44
CA ASP A 281 -7.09 3.27 21.38
C ASP A 281 -7.03 1.77 21.70
N ASN A 282 -7.85 1.35 22.64
CA ASN A 282 -7.96 -0.07 23.02
C ASN A 282 -8.41 -0.95 21.83
N ALA A 283 -9.20 -0.41 20.90
CA ALA A 283 -9.65 -1.13 19.71
C ALA A 283 -8.50 -1.38 18.74
N GLY A 284 -7.68 -0.38 18.50
CA GLY A 284 -6.46 -0.48 17.69
C GLY A 284 -5.44 -1.45 18.29
N LEU A 285 -5.21 -1.37 19.62
CA LEU A 285 -4.31 -2.30 20.31
C LEU A 285 -4.82 -3.75 20.19
N ARG A 286 -6.11 -3.98 20.44
CA ARG A 286 -6.74 -5.31 20.28
C ARG A 286 -6.59 -5.82 18.84
N LYS A 287 -6.84 -4.95 17.86
CA LYS A 287 -6.68 -5.30 16.45
C LYS A 287 -5.25 -5.73 16.14
N ASN A 288 -4.25 -5.01 16.60
CA ASN A 288 -2.84 -5.35 16.39
C ASN A 288 -2.49 -6.73 16.97
N ILE A 289 -3.01 -7.08 18.17
CA ILE A 289 -2.83 -8.38 18.77
C ILE A 289 -3.54 -9.48 17.96
N ASN A 290 -4.79 -9.24 17.53
CA ASN A 290 -5.53 -10.19 16.72
C ASN A 290 -4.90 -10.39 15.33
N ASP A 291 -4.35 -9.34 14.71
CA ASP A 291 -3.60 -9.43 13.45
C ASP A 291 -2.39 -10.37 13.62
N PHE A 292 -1.67 -10.25 14.74
CA PHE A 292 -0.53 -11.13 15.04
C PHE A 292 -0.98 -12.59 15.23
N VAL A 293 -2.02 -12.82 16.01
CA VAL A 293 -2.57 -14.17 16.23
C VAL A 293 -3.03 -14.79 14.90
N THR A 294 -3.68 -14.00 14.05
CA THR A 294 -4.14 -14.43 12.72
C THR A 294 -2.96 -14.78 11.81
N ALA A 295 -1.93 -13.93 11.75
CA ALA A 295 -0.75 -14.16 10.93
C ALA A 295 0.04 -15.39 11.42
N TYR A 296 0.23 -15.54 12.73
CA TYR A 296 0.86 -16.71 13.34
C TYR A 296 0.09 -17.99 12.96
N ASN A 297 -1.23 -18.00 13.17
CA ASN A 297 -2.09 -19.14 12.86
C ASN A 297 -2.07 -19.46 11.36
N GLY A 298 -1.97 -18.45 10.48
CA GLY A 298 -1.79 -18.62 9.04
C GLY A 298 -0.51 -19.39 8.70
N VAL A 299 0.62 -19.02 9.32
CA VAL A 299 1.90 -19.73 9.17
C VAL A 299 1.78 -21.16 9.72
N ASN A 300 1.25 -21.34 10.92
CA ASN A 300 1.10 -22.67 11.56
C ASN A 300 0.23 -23.60 10.70
N THR A 301 -0.92 -23.13 10.21
CA THR A 301 -1.84 -23.91 9.38
C THR A 301 -1.20 -24.26 8.04
N LEU A 302 -0.55 -23.30 7.37
CA LEU A 302 0.15 -23.54 6.13
C LEU A 302 1.26 -24.58 6.32
N MET A 303 2.11 -24.41 7.32
CA MET A 303 3.21 -25.34 7.59
C MET A 303 2.70 -26.75 7.83
N LYS A 304 1.64 -26.91 8.62
CA LYS A 304 1.02 -28.22 8.88
C LYS A 304 0.47 -28.86 7.61
N SER A 305 -0.29 -28.11 6.80
CA SER A 305 -0.84 -28.62 5.55
C SER A 305 0.24 -29.02 4.56
N GLN A 306 1.31 -28.21 4.46
CA GLN A 306 2.42 -28.46 3.54
C GLN A 306 3.31 -29.65 3.96
N THR A 307 3.38 -29.97 5.27
CA THR A 307 4.17 -31.08 5.81
C THR A 307 3.35 -32.31 6.16
N ALA A 308 2.03 -32.25 5.96
CA ALA A 308 1.12 -33.35 6.30
C ALA A 308 1.47 -34.62 5.54
N ALA A 309 1.37 -35.76 6.23
CA ALA A 309 1.42 -37.09 5.63
C ALA A 309 0.00 -37.62 5.45
N ASP A 310 -0.34 -38.09 4.26
CA ASP A 310 -1.57 -38.80 4.00
C ASP A 310 -1.35 -40.30 4.32
N PRO A 311 -2.08 -40.88 5.28
CA PRO A 311 -1.95 -42.30 5.59
C PRO A 311 -2.24 -43.23 4.44
N THR A 312 -3.03 -42.77 3.45
CA THR A 312 -3.36 -43.51 2.21
C THR A 312 -2.35 -43.32 1.09
N GLY A 313 -1.38 -42.40 1.27
CA GLY A 313 -0.31 -42.11 0.31
C GLY A 313 -0.72 -41.28 -0.90
N GLY A 314 -2.00 -40.82 -0.96
CA GLY A 314 -2.54 -40.14 -2.15
C GLY A 314 -2.27 -38.64 -2.21
N ASN A 315 -2.31 -37.94 -1.06
CA ASN A 315 -2.30 -36.46 -0.99
C ASN A 315 -1.33 -35.93 0.05
N ASN A 316 -0.09 -36.30 -0.05
CA ASN A 316 0.97 -35.77 0.83
C ASN A 316 1.21 -34.27 0.58
N GLY A 317 1.45 -33.54 1.65
CA GLY A 317 1.87 -32.14 1.56
C GLY A 317 3.18 -32.00 0.76
N PRO A 318 3.32 -30.97 -0.08
CA PRO A 318 4.51 -30.76 -0.92
C PRO A 318 5.86 -30.69 -0.18
N LEU A 319 5.83 -30.39 1.10
CA LEU A 319 7.01 -30.33 1.98
C LEU A 319 7.06 -31.53 2.95
N GLN A 320 6.28 -32.59 2.72
CA GLN A 320 6.35 -33.79 3.52
C GLN A 320 7.77 -34.37 3.46
N GLY A 321 8.36 -34.65 4.61
CA GLY A 321 9.72 -35.19 4.71
C GLY A 321 10.83 -34.14 4.52
N ASP A 322 10.51 -32.89 4.15
CA ASP A 322 11.51 -31.83 4.05
C ASP A 322 12.01 -31.42 5.46
N PHE A 323 13.32 -31.55 5.66
CA PHE A 323 13.94 -31.24 6.95
C PHE A 323 13.84 -29.75 7.29
N THR A 324 14.01 -28.87 6.29
CA THR A 324 13.91 -27.41 6.48
C THR A 324 12.53 -27.03 6.97
N ALA A 325 11.48 -27.53 6.33
CA ALA A 325 10.11 -27.24 6.72
C ALA A 325 9.79 -27.72 8.17
N ARG A 326 10.22 -28.93 8.54
CA ARG A 326 10.04 -29.45 9.91
C ARG A 326 10.79 -28.63 10.95
N SER A 327 12.01 -28.22 10.67
CA SER A 327 12.81 -27.37 11.55
C SER A 327 12.13 -26.01 11.76
N LEU A 328 11.55 -25.42 10.69
CA LEU A 328 10.83 -24.15 10.77
C LEU A 328 9.55 -24.27 11.63
N LEU A 329 8.81 -25.37 11.52
CA LEU A 329 7.62 -25.59 12.34
C LEU A 329 7.97 -25.71 13.85
N GLY A 330 9.07 -26.40 14.17
CA GLY A 330 9.61 -26.43 15.54
C GLY A 330 10.00 -25.05 16.04
N ALA A 331 10.79 -24.30 15.26
CA ALA A 331 11.24 -22.97 15.62
C ALA A 331 10.11 -21.94 15.75
N LEU A 332 9.02 -22.05 14.96
CA LEU A 332 7.82 -21.25 15.10
C LEU A 332 7.21 -21.39 16.50
N SER A 333 7.07 -22.64 16.98
CA SER A 333 6.58 -22.95 18.31
C SER A 333 7.55 -22.47 19.39
N ASP A 334 8.85 -22.74 19.24
CA ASP A 334 9.87 -22.38 20.21
C ASP A 334 9.98 -20.86 20.43
N THR A 335 9.73 -20.06 19.39
CA THR A 335 9.73 -18.59 19.47
C THR A 335 8.62 -18.06 20.42
N LEU A 336 7.51 -18.78 20.56
CA LEU A 336 6.43 -18.46 21.52
C LEU A 336 6.78 -18.84 22.95
N HIS A 337 7.57 -19.89 23.11
CA HIS A 337 7.89 -20.41 24.42
C HIS A 337 8.87 -19.48 25.17
N GLY A 338 8.73 -19.46 26.46
CA GLY A 338 9.56 -18.66 27.34
C GLY A 338 8.88 -17.38 27.82
N THR A 339 9.38 -16.94 28.94
CA THR A 339 8.96 -15.68 29.58
C THR A 339 9.85 -14.54 29.13
N VAL A 340 9.31 -13.33 29.14
CA VAL A 340 10.08 -12.10 29.01
C VAL A 340 10.54 -11.69 30.40
N SER A 341 11.85 -11.61 30.62
CA SER A 341 12.40 -11.30 31.94
C SER A 341 11.99 -9.89 32.41
N GLY A 342 11.77 -9.74 33.72
CA GLY A 342 11.43 -8.46 34.34
C GLY A 342 9.94 -8.10 34.36
N LEU A 343 9.02 -8.97 33.91
CA LEU A 343 7.57 -8.68 33.84
C LEU A 343 6.70 -9.37 34.92
N GLY A 344 7.30 -10.12 35.84
CA GLY A 344 6.54 -10.81 36.89
C GLY A 344 5.43 -11.71 36.34
N THR A 345 4.18 -11.48 36.77
CA THR A 345 3.02 -12.31 36.36
C THR A 345 2.60 -12.11 34.89
N ALA A 346 3.02 -11.03 34.22
CA ALA A 346 2.68 -10.75 32.81
C ALA A 346 3.79 -11.17 31.83
N ALA A 347 4.64 -12.11 32.21
CA ALA A 347 5.86 -12.47 31.50
C ALA A 347 5.64 -13.38 30.27
N SER A 348 4.43 -13.90 30.04
CA SER A 348 4.15 -14.85 28.93
C SER A 348 2.86 -14.49 28.19
N LEU A 349 2.71 -14.99 26.96
CA LEU A 349 1.48 -14.82 26.17
C LEU A 349 0.24 -15.32 26.91
N ASN A 350 0.33 -16.49 27.54
CA ASN A 350 -0.78 -17.07 28.27
C ASN A 350 -1.25 -16.19 29.43
N SER A 351 -0.33 -15.51 30.12
CA SER A 351 -0.68 -14.62 31.24
C SER A 351 -1.46 -13.38 30.81
N VAL A 352 -1.33 -12.96 29.56
CA VAL A 352 -2.05 -11.80 28.99
C VAL A 352 -3.27 -12.21 28.15
N GLY A 353 -3.64 -13.50 28.16
CA GLY A 353 -4.83 -14.00 27.47
C GLY A 353 -4.61 -14.40 26.02
N ILE A 354 -3.36 -14.66 25.59
CA ILE A 354 -3.06 -15.28 24.30
C ILE A 354 -2.62 -16.71 24.54
N GLU A 355 -3.52 -17.65 24.30
CA GLU A 355 -3.38 -19.05 24.72
C GLU A 355 -2.91 -19.93 23.56
N LEU A 356 -1.84 -20.71 23.78
CA LEU A 356 -1.38 -21.72 22.84
C LEU A 356 -2.24 -22.97 22.96
N GLN A 357 -2.86 -23.39 21.87
CA GLN A 357 -3.70 -24.56 21.77
C GLN A 357 -2.85 -25.84 21.49
N ARG A 358 -3.45 -27.01 21.71
CA ARG A 358 -2.79 -28.32 21.46
C ARG A 358 -2.37 -28.53 20.02
N ASP A 359 -3.10 -27.90 19.09
CA ASP A 359 -2.77 -27.92 17.67
C ASP A 359 -1.73 -26.87 17.28
N GLY A 360 -1.12 -26.18 18.23
CA GLY A 360 -0.13 -25.13 18.02
C GLY A 360 -0.70 -23.84 17.51
N SER A 361 -2.02 -23.65 17.41
CA SER A 361 -2.65 -22.37 17.12
C SER A 361 -2.71 -21.48 18.35
N LEU A 362 -2.84 -20.18 18.15
CA LEU A 362 -3.08 -19.20 19.21
C LEU A 362 -4.55 -18.82 19.26
N LEU A 363 -5.09 -18.65 20.46
CA LEU A 363 -6.44 -18.17 20.73
C LEU A 363 -6.38 -16.97 21.67
N VAL A 364 -7.18 -15.93 21.38
CA VAL A 364 -7.30 -14.76 22.25
C VAL A 364 -8.43 -14.97 23.25
N ASN A 365 -8.11 -14.83 24.53
CA ASN A 365 -9.07 -14.83 25.63
C ASN A 365 -9.36 -13.37 26.02
N ASP A 366 -10.48 -12.86 25.51
CA ASP A 366 -10.88 -11.47 25.70
C ASP A 366 -11.10 -11.07 27.17
N THR A 367 -11.53 -12.00 28.01
CA THR A 367 -11.74 -11.75 29.45
C THR A 367 -10.43 -11.37 30.15
N ARG A 368 -9.32 -11.98 29.74
CA ARG A 368 -7.99 -11.68 30.29
C ARG A 368 -7.32 -10.52 29.60
N LEU A 369 -7.51 -10.35 28.28
CA LEU A 369 -6.85 -9.32 27.50
C LEU A 369 -7.45 -7.93 27.75
N THR A 370 -8.78 -7.79 27.81
CA THR A 370 -9.47 -6.48 27.89
C THR A 370 -8.98 -5.60 29.05
N PRO A 371 -8.82 -6.07 30.28
CA PRO A 371 -8.31 -5.22 31.37
C PRO A 371 -6.89 -4.69 31.12
N LEU A 372 -6.06 -5.45 30.41
CA LEU A 372 -4.67 -5.07 30.14
C LEU A 372 -4.55 -4.02 29.01
N LEU A 373 -5.54 -3.93 28.14
CA LEU A 373 -5.58 -2.89 27.09
C LEU A 373 -5.77 -1.48 27.68
N ALA A 374 -6.45 -1.37 28.83
CA ALA A 374 -6.62 -0.07 29.51
C ALA A 374 -5.32 0.46 30.13
N THR A 375 -4.34 -0.42 30.41
CA THR A 375 -3.01 -0.09 30.93
C THR A 375 -1.95 -0.86 30.15
N PRO A 376 -1.65 -0.44 28.90
CA PRO A 376 -0.92 -1.25 27.93
C PRO A 376 0.57 -1.43 28.22
N ASP A 377 1.13 -0.80 29.23
CA ASP A 377 2.56 -0.84 29.57
C ASP A 377 3.10 -2.28 29.73
N LYS A 378 2.30 -3.18 30.32
CA LYS A 378 2.68 -4.58 30.47
C LYS A 378 2.70 -5.32 29.15
N LEU A 379 1.71 -5.05 28.29
CA LEU A 379 1.65 -5.60 26.96
C LEU A 379 2.79 -5.03 26.08
N ALA A 380 3.03 -3.72 26.15
CA ALA A 380 4.14 -3.07 25.49
C ALA A 380 5.47 -3.76 25.80
N LYS A 381 5.78 -3.95 27.08
CA LYS A 381 7.02 -4.63 27.48
C LYS A 381 7.04 -6.08 27.02
N LEU A 382 5.93 -6.82 27.13
CA LEU A 382 5.84 -8.22 26.69
C LEU A 382 6.17 -8.38 25.19
N PHE A 383 5.76 -7.43 24.36
CA PHE A 383 5.95 -7.54 22.92
C PHE A 383 7.15 -6.76 22.40
N SER A 384 7.43 -5.56 22.92
CA SER A 384 8.38 -4.62 22.35
C SER A 384 9.64 -4.38 23.19
N GLN A 385 9.80 -5.05 24.33
CA GLN A 385 11.00 -4.87 25.15
C GLN A 385 12.27 -5.19 24.35
N PRO A 386 13.25 -4.26 24.25
CA PRO A 386 14.52 -4.56 23.58
C PRO A 386 15.35 -5.53 24.41
N GLN A 387 16.34 -6.16 23.79
CA GLN A 387 17.28 -7.02 24.50
C GLN A 387 18.07 -6.21 25.54
N SER A 388 18.16 -6.72 26.75
CA SER A 388 18.99 -6.16 27.80
C SER A 388 20.33 -6.89 27.89
N GLY A 389 21.40 -6.21 27.50
CA GLY A 389 22.75 -6.81 27.49
C GLY A 389 22.82 -8.08 26.64
N SER A 390 23.37 -9.17 27.20
CA SER A 390 23.44 -10.49 26.54
C SER A 390 22.22 -11.39 26.80
N ASP A 391 21.25 -10.94 27.63
CA ASP A 391 20.06 -11.73 27.96
C ASP A 391 19.04 -11.72 26.82
N VAL A 392 19.06 -12.78 26.03
CA VAL A 392 18.10 -12.97 24.93
C VAL A 392 16.67 -13.21 25.42
N SER A 393 16.48 -13.67 26.66
CA SER A 393 15.16 -13.90 27.26
C SER A 393 14.47 -12.56 27.64
N SER A 394 15.22 -11.45 27.71
CA SER A 394 14.66 -10.13 27.94
C SER A 394 13.92 -9.55 26.73
N ARG A 395 14.12 -10.11 25.53
CA ARG A 395 13.46 -9.62 24.31
C ARG A 395 11.96 -9.85 24.36
N GLY A 396 11.23 -8.83 24.00
CA GLY A 396 9.78 -8.94 23.77
C GLY A 396 9.44 -9.91 22.63
N ILE A 397 8.25 -10.48 22.69
CA ILE A 397 7.81 -11.53 21.76
C ILE A 397 7.75 -11.00 20.32
N GLY A 398 7.26 -9.78 20.10
CA GLY A 398 7.27 -9.14 18.77
C GLY A 398 8.69 -8.99 18.23
N VAL A 399 9.64 -8.57 19.07
CA VAL A 399 11.06 -8.45 18.70
C VAL A 399 11.68 -9.80 18.33
N ARG A 400 11.34 -10.88 19.09
CA ARG A 400 11.79 -12.26 18.78
C ARG A 400 11.26 -12.72 17.44
N PHE A 401 9.96 -12.53 17.18
CA PHE A 401 9.34 -12.93 15.91
C PHE A 401 9.92 -12.16 14.74
N LYS A 402 10.08 -10.83 14.87
CA LYS A 402 10.74 -10.02 13.84
C LYS A 402 12.12 -10.54 13.50
N GLN A 403 12.98 -10.78 14.48
CA GLN A 403 14.33 -11.27 14.25
C GLN A 403 14.34 -12.66 13.61
N TRP A 404 13.41 -13.53 14.03
CA TRP A 404 13.27 -14.87 13.48
C TRP A 404 12.80 -14.83 12.01
N THR A 405 11.78 -14.03 11.69
CA THR A 405 11.26 -13.88 10.32
C THR A 405 12.26 -13.21 9.39
N ASP A 406 12.95 -12.17 9.85
CA ASP A 406 14.06 -11.52 9.11
C ASP A 406 15.15 -12.52 8.71
N ALA A 407 15.57 -13.36 9.67
CA ALA A 407 16.60 -14.37 9.42
C ALA A 407 16.17 -15.42 8.38
N LEU A 408 14.87 -15.74 8.33
CA LEU A 408 14.34 -16.75 7.40
C LEU A 408 14.08 -16.21 5.99
N THR A 409 13.57 -14.97 5.90
CA THR A 409 13.09 -14.37 4.66
C THR A 409 14.16 -13.58 3.90
N SER A 410 15.33 -13.32 4.54
CA SER A 410 16.46 -12.65 3.91
C SER A 410 16.96 -13.40 2.66
N ASP A 411 17.66 -12.70 1.77
CA ASP A 411 18.20 -13.28 0.53
C ASP A 411 19.27 -14.35 0.78
N THR A 412 19.86 -14.36 1.98
CA THR A 412 20.81 -15.37 2.46
C THR A 412 20.18 -16.34 3.47
N GLY A 413 18.88 -16.19 3.72
CA GLY A 413 18.14 -17.01 4.68
C GLY A 413 17.96 -18.46 4.22
N ILE A 414 17.54 -19.30 5.17
CA ILE A 414 17.39 -20.75 4.93
C ILE A 414 16.39 -21.06 3.80
N ILE A 415 15.31 -20.26 3.67
CA ILE A 415 14.32 -20.44 2.61
C ILE A 415 14.93 -20.09 1.25
N ALA A 416 15.68 -18.99 1.14
CA ALA A 416 16.35 -18.59 -0.08
C ALA A 416 17.38 -19.65 -0.51
N SER A 417 18.22 -20.11 0.41
CA SER A 417 19.21 -21.16 0.14
C SER A 417 18.55 -22.46 -0.33
N ARG A 418 17.44 -22.86 0.31
CA ARG A 418 16.68 -24.06 -0.07
C ARG A 418 16.08 -23.95 -1.47
N THR A 419 15.46 -22.82 -1.78
CA THR A 419 14.84 -22.58 -3.10
C THR A 419 15.87 -22.49 -4.21
N GLN A 420 17.05 -21.91 -3.97
CA GLN A 420 18.17 -21.91 -4.90
C GLN A 420 18.69 -23.33 -5.18
N GLY A 421 18.84 -24.16 -4.14
CA GLY A 421 19.23 -25.57 -4.29
C GLY A 421 18.20 -26.37 -5.11
N LEU A 422 16.91 -26.12 -4.90
CA LEU A 422 15.84 -26.73 -5.68
C LEU A 422 15.86 -26.25 -7.15
N ALA A 423 16.10 -24.97 -7.40
CA ALA A 423 16.21 -24.40 -8.74
C ALA A 423 17.42 -25.00 -9.50
N ALA A 424 18.55 -25.19 -8.83
CA ALA A 424 19.69 -25.91 -9.39
C ALA A 424 19.34 -27.37 -9.73
N SER A 425 18.54 -28.03 -8.88
CA SER A 425 18.06 -29.40 -9.12
C SER A 425 17.13 -29.49 -10.32
N ILE A 426 16.23 -28.49 -10.55
CA ILE A 426 15.43 -28.40 -11.77
C ILE A 426 16.32 -28.26 -13.01
N THR A 427 17.31 -27.37 -12.97
CA THR A 427 18.24 -27.16 -14.09
C THR A 427 18.98 -28.46 -14.46
N SER A 428 19.44 -29.22 -13.46
CA SER A 428 20.07 -30.51 -13.67
C SER A 428 19.11 -31.56 -14.22
N ASN A 429 17.86 -31.58 -13.70
CA ASN A 429 16.82 -32.48 -14.17
C ASN A 429 16.47 -32.21 -15.65
N ASN A 430 16.34 -30.95 -16.06
CA ASN A 430 16.04 -30.56 -17.44
C ASN A 430 17.16 -31.03 -18.39
N LYS A 431 18.41 -30.86 -18.01
CA LYS A 431 19.55 -31.41 -18.79
C LYS A 431 19.45 -32.92 -18.93
N SER A 432 19.01 -33.64 -17.88
CA SER A 432 18.80 -35.08 -17.93
C SER A 432 17.63 -35.46 -18.84
N GLN A 433 16.54 -34.69 -18.84
CA GLN A 433 15.43 -34.87 -19.77
C GLN A 433 15.87 -34.70 -21.22
N ASP A 434 16.66 -33.66 -21.54
CA ASP A 434 17.15 -33.37 -22.87
C ASP A 434 18.05 -34.54 -23.36
N ALA A 435 18.92 -35.06 -22.49
CA ALA A 435 19.76 -36.20 -22.82
C ALA A 435 18.97 -37.48 -23.09
N VAL A 436 17.92 -37.75 -22.27
CA VAL A 436 17.03 -38.89 -22.48
C VAL A 436 16.23 -38.71 -23.78
N GLN A 437 15.69 -37.51 -24.05
CA GLN A 437 14.96 -37.20 -25.28
C GLN A 437 15.82 -37.40 -26.52
N THR A 438 17.06 -36.97 -26.51
CA THR A 438 18.02 -37.21 -27.60
C THR A 438 18.26 -38.70 -27.82
N LYS A 439 18.42 -39.48 -26.73
CA LYS A 439 18.57 -40.93 -26.80
C LYS A 439 17.32 -41.63 -27.37
N LEU A 440 16.11 -41.19 -26.97
CA LEU A 440 14.84 -41.70 -27.47
C LEU A 440 14.72 -41.48 -28.96
N THR A 441 15.01 -40.29 -29.46
CA THR A 441 14.98 -39.96 -30.88
C THR A 441 15.95 -40.85 -31.69
N ALA A 442 17.18 -41.05 -31.20
CA ALA A 442 18.16 -41.94 -31.85
C ALA A 442 17.73 -43.41 -31.79
N THR A 443 17.12 -43.84 -30.69
CA THR A 443 16.57 -45.22 -30.55
C THR A 443 15.41 -45.46 -31.52
N GLU A 444 14.48 -44.53 -31.61
CA GLU A 444 13.34 -44.60 -32.54
C GLU A 444 13.85 -44.70 -34.00
N ALA A 445 14.76 -43.82 -34.39
CA ALA A 445 15.32 -43.86 -35.74
C ALA A 445 16.00 -45.19 -36.03
N ARG A 446 16.77 -45.78 -35.09
CA ARG A 446 17.38 -47.07 -35.19
C ARG A 446 16.37 -48.20 -35.32
N LEU A 447 15.33 -48.21 -34.45
CA LEU A 447 14.28 -49.22 -34.48
C LEU A 447 13.50 -49.17 -35.82
N ARG A 448 13.11 -47.99 -36.27
CA ARG A 448 12.45 -47.81 -37.57
C ARG A 448 13.28 -48.37 -38.71
N LYS A 449 14.58 -48.07 -38.73
CA LYS A 449 15.52 -48.59 -39.74
C LYS A 449 15.62 -50.12 -39.68
N GLN A 450 15.73 -50.72 -38.48
CA GLN A 450 15.82 -52.16 -38.30
C GLN A 450 14.56 -52.87 -38.76
N TYR A 451 13.39 -52.38 -38.39
CA TYR A 451 12.12 -52.97 -38.78
C TYR A 451 11.80 -52.75 -40.26
N GLN A 452 12.22 -51.62 -40.86
CA GLN A 452 12.10 -51.41 -42.31
C GLN A 452 12.97 -52.41 -43.11
N THR A 453 14.20 -52.69 -42.63
CA THR A 453 15.09 -53.68 -43.23
C THR A 453 14.45 -55.08 -43.12
N LEU A 454 13.91 -55.41 -41.92
CA LEU A 454 13.24 -56.69 -41.72
C LEU A 454 12.02 -56.85 -42.63
N ASP A 455 11.16 -55.80 -42.75
CA ASP A 455 10.01 -55.77 -43.64
C ASP A 455 10.38 -56.02 -45.10
N THR A 456 11.48 -55.37 -45.55
CA THR A 456 12.03 -55.60 -46.92
C THR A 456 12.53 -57.04 -47.11
N GLN A 457 13.24 -57.62 -46.12
CA GLN A 457 13.70 -59.00 -46.16
C GLN A 457 12.54 -60.02 -46.20
N MET A 458 11.52 -59.79 -45.34
CA MET A 458 10.30 -60.64 -45.32
C MET A 458 9.48 -60.55 -46.62
N SER A 459 9.39 -59.32 -47.15
CA SER A 459 8.74 -59.11 -48.47
C SER A 459 9.47 -59.88 -49.57
N ASN A 460 10.80 -59.86 -49.62
CA ASN A 460 11.62 -60.60 -50.53
C ASN A 460 11.49 -62.11 -50.34
N LEU A 461 11.47 -62.61 -49.11
CA LEU A 461 11.21 -64.01 -48.77
C LEU A 461 9.84 -64.47 -49.22
N ASN A 462 8.79 -63.65 -48.94
CA ASN A 462 7.42 -63.98 -49.42
C ASN A 462 7.31 -64.01 -50.93
N ALA A 463 8.02 -63.11 -51.64
CA ALA A 463 8.07 -63.12 -53.09
C ALA A 463 8.77 -64.42 -53.64
N GLN A 464 9.88 -64.83 -53.02
CA GLN A 464 10.58 -66.08 -53.35
C GLN A 464 9.71 -67.31 -53.06
N LEU A 465 9.04 -67.31 -51.88
CA LEU A 465 8.06 -68.39 -51.58
C LEU A 465 6.91 -68.46 -52.56
N ALA A 466 6.34 -67.35 -53.00
CA ALA A 466 5.31 -67.27 -54.00
C ALA A 466 5.82 -67.80 -55.35
N GLN A 467 7.08 -67.45 -55.73
CA GLN A 467 7.69 -67.96 -56.98
C GLN A 467 7.98 -69.45 -56.87
N LEU A 468 8.42 -69.96 -55.71
CA LEU A 468 8.64 -71.37 -55.45
C LEU A 468 7.30 -72.18 -55.53
N LYS A 469 6.27 -71.67 -54.84
CA LYS A 469 4.94 -72.27 -54.93
C LYS A 469 4.44 -72.34 -56.36
N SER A 470 4.59 -71.24 -57.11
CA SER A 470 4.23 -71.20 -58.53
C SER A 470 5.01 -72.21 -59.37
N SER A 471 6.29 -72.41 -59.13
CA SER A 471 7.14 -73.37 -59.86
C SER A 471 6.84 -74.85 -59.52
N LEU A 472 6.30 -75.09 -58.30
CA LEU A 472 5.91 -76.43 -57.84
C LEU A 472 4.47 -76.76 -58.08
N GLY A 473 3.68 -75.88 -58.74
CA GLY A 473 2.24 -76.07 -59.00
C GLY A 473 1.34 -76.18 -57.79
N LEU A 474 1.83 -75.65 -56.65
CA LEU A 474 1.09 -75.54 -55.35
C LEU A 474 0.38 -74.17 -55.29
N THR A 475 -0.96 -74.12 -55.39
CA THR A 475 -1.76 -72.91 -55.15
C THR A 475 -1.98 -72.61 -53.68
#